data_99a3f6766100a2a88152e047385dd0ef
#
_entry.id   99a3f6766100a2a88152e047385dd0ef
#
_cell.length_a   1.000
_cell.length_b   1.000
_cell.length_c   1.000
_cell.angle_alpha   90.00
_cell.angle_beta   90.00
_cell.angle_gamma   90.00
#
_symmetry.space_group_name_H-M   'P 1'
#
loop_
_entity.id
_entity.type
_entity.pdbx_description
1 polymer ?
#
loop_
_entity_poly.entity_id
_entity_poly.type
_entity_poly.pdbx_seq_one_letter_code
_entity_poly.pdbx_strand_id
1 'polypeptide(L)'
;MKNNRLKNAKMKMQNFFIRLKHKDTSFFIIALCVVLLATAIVWRYTSSPGPNGENNLAKKDTEDEEIGANMDPYQDYVEGIIEDYENANKDTDEEETNDIDLKSMRTPLAGEIYREFTMDDLVYYESIGEWRVHKGVDIKPKDTLLIESALAGTVESVNTSELTGTEIVIDHGNNIKTLYSNLVSASVKVGEQVQQGQAIGNVGKTASIEASDGAHLHFELIVDGKNVNPMDYIN
;
A
#
# COMPACT_ATOMS: atom_id res chain seq x y z
N MET A 1 -6.23 -54.80 -20.20
CA MET A 1 -5.77 -53.40 -20.47
C MET A 1 -6.35 -52.34 -19.54
N LYS A 2 -7.46 -52.53 -18.84
CA LYS A 2 -8.05 -51.53 -17.90
C LYS A 2 -7.27 -51.30 -16.61
N ASN A 3 -6.56 -52.31 -16.06
CA ASN A 3 -5.86 -52.19 -14.75
C ASN A 3 -4.59 -51.31 -14.79
N ASN A 4 -3.95 -51.18 -15.95
CA ASN A 4 -2.71 -50.37 -16.04
C ASN A 4 -3.02 -48.86 -16.12
N ARG A 5 -4.19 -48.47 -16.67
CA ARG A 5 -4.62 -47.05 -16.71
C ARG A 5 -4.94 -46.50 -15.32
N LEU A 6 -5.58 -47.31 -14.48
CA LEU A 6 -5.92 -46.97 -13.09
C LEU A 6 -4.66 -46.84 -12.20
N LYS A 7 -3.67 -47.74 -12.35
CA LYS A 7 -2.39 -47.64 -11.64
C LYS A 7 -1.61 -46.40 -12.02
N ASN A 8 -1.55 -46.07 -13.34
CA ASN A 8 -0.86 -44.89 -13.81
C ASN A 8 -1.56 -43.58 -13.39
N ALA A 9 -2.89 -43.56 -13.31
CA ALA A 9 -3.63 -42.40 -12.80
C ALA A 9 -3.39 -42.20 -11.29
N LYS A 10 -3.36 -43.27 -10.50
CA LYS A 10 -3.07 -43.23 -9.06
C LYS A 10 -1.66 -42.76 -8.77
N MET A 11 -0.68 -43.22 -9.56
CA MET A 11 0.73 -42.81 -9.42
C MET A 11 0.96 -41.37 -9.85
N LYS A 12 0.27 -40.86 -10.88
CA LYS A 12 0.28 -39.43 -11.27
C LYS A 12 -0.32 -38.56 -10.18
N MET A 13 -1.40 -39.00 -9.54
CA MET A 13 -2.07 -38.27 -8.46
C MET A 13 -1.21 -38.26 -7.19
N GLN A 14 -0.53 -39.35 -6.82
CA GLN A 14 0.41 -39.39 -5.70
C GLN A 14 1.59 -38.45 -5.93
N ASN A 15 2.18 -38.45 -7.13
CA ASN A 15 3.30 -37.57 -7.47
C ASN A 15 2.87 -36.09 -7.52
N PHE A 16 1.61 -35.81 -7.86
CA PHE A 16 1.05 -34.46 -7.80
C PHE A 16 0.94 -34.00 -6.33
N PHE A 17 0.42 -34.82 -5.42
CA PHE A 17 0.32 -34.52 -3.99
C PHE A 17 1.70 -34.39 -3.30
N ILE A 18 2.71 -35.15 -3.72
CA ILE A 18 4.06 -35.04 -3.18
C ILE A 18 4.72 -33.72 -3.62
N ARG A 19 4.49 -33.28 -4.86
CA ARG A 19 4.95 -31.96 -5.35
C ARG A 19 4.21 -30.79 -4.68
N LEU A 20 2.97 -31.00 -4.23
CA LEU A 20 2.20 -29.98 -3.52
C LEU A 20 2.69 -29.75 -2.08
N LYS A 21 3.31 -30.78 -1.46
CA LYS A 21 3.78 -30.74 -0.07
C LYS A 21 5.01 -29.83 0.13
N HIS A 22 5.65 -29.38 -0.95
CA HIS A 22 6.81 -28.48 -0.95
C HIS A 22 6.49 -27.07 -1.49
N LYS A 23 5.22 -26.74 -1.76
CA LYS A 23 4.81 -25.38 -2.09
C LYS A 23 4.06 -24.79 -0.91
N ASP A 24 4.52 -23.62 -0.51
CA ASP A 24 4.06 -22.80 0.60
C ASP A 24 2.58 -22.96 0.95
N THR A 25 2.30 -23.24 2.23
CA THR A 25 0.95 -23.32 2.82
C THR A 25 0.12 -22.08 2.51
N SER A 26 0.74 -20.95 2.23
CA SER A 26 0.13 -19.70 1.79
C SER A 26 -0.76 -19.84 0.55
N PHE A 27 -0.33 -20.63 -0.44
CA PHE A 27 -1.10 -20.83 -1.67
C PHE A 27 -2.43 -21.57 -1.41
N PHE A 28 -2.42 -22.54 -0.48
CA PHE A 28 -3.63 -23.27 -0.10
C PHE A 28 -4.60 -22.41 0.70
N ILE A 29 -4.10 -21.53 1.53
CA ILE A 29 -4.93 -20.58 2.30
C ILE A 29 -5.61 -19.60 1.35
N ILE A 30 -4.89 -19.05 0.37
CA ILE A 30 -5.44 -18.13 -0.63
C ILE A 30 -6.49 -18.84 -1.49
N ALA A 31 -6.21 -20.06 -1.97
CA ALA A 31 -7.17 -20.84 -2.76
C ALA A 31 -8.44 -21.17 -1.95
N LEU A 32 -8.32 -21.51 -0.67
CA LEU A 32 -9.45 -21.74 0.22
C LEU A 32 -10.29 -20.47 0.43
N CYS A 33 -9.65 -19.33 0.64
CA CYS A 33 -10.32 -18.04 0.78
C CYS A 33 -11.12 -17.66 -0.49
N VAL A 34 -10.55 -17.89 -1.68
CA VAL A 34 -11.24 -17.62 -2.96
C VAL A 34 -12.47 -18.51 -3.11
N VAL A 35 -12.39 -19.80 -2.73
CA VAL A 35 -13.53 -20.72 -2.78
C VAL A 35 -14.62 -20.29 -1.79
N LEU A 36 -14.25 -19.86 -0.58
CA LEU A 36 -15.22 -19.38 0.42
C LEU A 36 -15.90 -18.09 -0.01
N LEU A 37 -15.17 -17.17 -0.64
CA LEU A 37 -15.76 -15.95 -1.20
C LEU A 37 -16.70 -16.25 -2.36
N ALA A 38 -16.34 -17.15 -3.25
CA ALA A 38 -17.21 -17.57 -4.36
C ALA A 38 -18.50 -18.23 -3.86
N THR A 39 -18.42 -19.10 -2.83
CA THR A 39 -19.59 -19.72 -2.23
C THR A 39 -20.48 -18.70 -1.52
N ALA A 40 -19.92 -17.71 -0.84
CA ALA A 40 -20.67 -16.63 -0.19
C ALA A 40 -21.43 -15.77 -1.22
N ILE A 41 -20.79 -15.46 -2.35
CA ILE A 41 -21.41 -14.72 -3.46
C ILE A 41 -22.59 -15.54 -4.05
N VAL A 42 -22.37 -16.81 -4.35
CA VAL A 42 -23.43 -17.69 -4.87
C VAL A 42 -24.58 -17.79 -3.89
N TRP A 43 -24.29 -17.95 -2.57
CA TRP A 43 -25.33 -18.02 -1.55
C TRP A 43 -26.14 -16.71 -1.45
N ARG A 44 -25.49 -15.56 -1.58
CA ARG A 44 -26.16 -14.25 -1.60
C ARG A 44 -27.09 -14.11 -2.81
N TYR A 45 -26.70 -14.61 -4.00
CA TYR A 45 -27.55 -14.58 -5.20
C TYR A 45 -28.68 -15.60 -5.17
N THR A 46 -28.51 -16.75 -4.52
CA THR A 46 -29.53 -17.80 -4.43
C THR A 46 -30.49 -17.63 -3.25
N SER A 47 -30.08 -16.85 -2.21
CA SER A 47 -30.87 -16.61 -0.99
C SER A 47 -31.61 -15.28 -0.99
N SER A 48 -31.60 -14.52 -2.08
CA SER A 48 -32.45 -13.32 -2.22
C SER A 48 -33.88 -13.79 -2.47
N PRO A 49 -34.87 -13.45 -1.61
CA PRO A 49 -36.28 -13.69 -1.91
C PRO A 49 -36.65 -12.86 -3.13
N GLY A 50 -37.16 -13.51 -4.16
CA GLY A 50 -37.74 -12.85 -5.32
C GLY A 50 -38.86 -11.89 -4.93
N PRO A 51 -39.16 -10.87 -5.75
CA PRO A 51 -40.21 -9.92 -5.48
C PRO A 51 -41.58 -10.54 -5.82
N ASN A 52 -42.14 -11.34 -4.93
CA ASN A 52 -43.52 -11.77 -4.94
C ASN A 52 -44.03 -11.90 -3.49
N GLY A 53 -44.45 -10.78 -2.99
CA GLY A 53 -45.31 -10.67 -1.78
C GLY A 53 -46.54 -9.91 -2.21
N GLU A 54 -47.60 -10.70 -2.56
CA GLU A 54 -48.94 -10.17 -2.76
C GLU A 54 -49.40 -9.42 -1.53
N ASN A 55 -49.67 -8.13 -1.65
CA ASN A 55 -50.54 -7.40 -0.76
C ASN A 55 -51.79 -6.99 -1.53
N ASN A 56 -52.86 -7.82 -1.35
CA ASN A 56 -54.23 -7.44 -1.59
C ASN A 56 -54.61 -6.29 -0.64
N LEU A 57 -54.88 -5.12 -1.19
CA LEU A 57 -55.79 -4.14 -0.60
C LEU A 57 -56.41 -3.24 -1.69
N ALA A 58 -57.73 -3.54 -1.86
CA ALA A 58 -58.80 -2.63 -2.28
C ALA A 58 -58.71 -1.92 -3.64
N LYS A 59 -59.47 -2.46 -4.59
CA LYS A 59 -60.09 -1.76 -5.71
C LYS A 59 -60.81 -0.48 -5.21
N LYS A 60 -60.50 0.61 -5.82
CA LYS A 60 -61.40 1.74 -5.99
C LYS A 60 -61.25 2.28 -7.41
N ASP A 61 -62.31 2.09 -8.18
CA ASP A 61 -62.50 2.63 -9.52
C ASP A 61 -62.46 4.16 -9.47
N THR A 62 -61.67 4.77 -10.34
CA THR A 62 -61.93 6.08 -10.90
C THR A 62 -61.14 6.26 -12.21
N GLU A 63 -61.85 6.30 -13.28
CA GLU A 63 -61.82 7.02 -14.53
C GLU A 63 -60.48 7.56 -15.09
N ASP A 64 -60.33 7.29 -16.36
CA ASP A 64 -59.29 7.72 -17.30
C ASP A 64 -59.13 9.25 -17.33
N GLU A 65 -57.93 9.76 -17.11
CA GLU A 65 -57.40 10.96 -17.70
C GLU A 65 -56.01 10.71 -18.30
N GLU A 66 -55.92 10.76 -19.64
CA GLU A 66 -54.67 10.91 -20.37
C GLU A 66 -53.97 12.17 -19.90
N ILE A 67 -52.85 12.04 -19.21
CA ILE A 67 -51.88 13.12 -19.01
C ILE A 67 -50.55 12.68 -19.58
N GLY A 68 -50.14 13.50 -20.55
CA GLY A 68 -48.92 13.29 -21.31
C GLY A 68 -47.65 13.39 -20.49
N ALA A 69 -46.60 12.84 -21.09
CA ALA A 69 -45.18 13.03 -20.81
C ALA A 69 -44.74 12.78 -19.37
N ASN A 70 -44.25 11.57 -19.18
CA ASN A 70 -43.46 11.14 -18.05
C ASN A 70 -42.23 12.05 -17.90
N MET A 71 -42.35 13.09 -17.09
CA MET A 71 -41.21 13.83 -16.58
C MET A 71 -40.97 13.32 -15.17
N ASP A 72 -39.90 12.50 -15.01
CA ASP A 72 -39.43 12.03 -13.69
C ASP A 72 -39.00 13.26 -12.88
N PRO A 73 -39.70 13.62 -11.78
CA PRO A 73 -39.37 14.83 -11.01
C PRO A 73 -37.99 14.79 -10.36
N TYR A 74 -37.28 13.70 -10.47
CA TYR A 74 -35.90 13.55 -9.99
C TYR A 74 -34.82 13.73 -11.07
N GLN A 75 -35.22 13.78 -12.37
CA GLN A 75 -34.27 13.88 -13.47
C GLN A 75 -33.55 15.23 -13.48
N ASP A 76 -34.27 16.31 -13.29
CA ASP A 76 -33.71 17.68 -13.17
C ASP A 76 -32.81 17.82 -11.93
N TYR A 77 -33.13 17.09 -10.83
CA TYR A 77 -32.33 17.12 -9.61
C TYR A 77 -31.04 16.33 -9.77
N VAL A 78 -31.08 15.20 -10.48
CA VAL A 78 -29.91 14.38 -10.77
C VAL A 78 -28.99 15.07 -11.78
N GLU A 79 -29.53 15.70 -12.83
CA GLU A 79 -28.74 16.48 -13.80
C GLU A 79 -28.05 17.67 -13.12
N GLY A 80 -28.75 18.40 -12.22
CA GLY A 80 -28.12 19.46 -11.44
C GLY A 80 -26.98 19.02 -10.53
N ILE A 81 -27.11 17.84 -9.91
CA ILE A 81 -26.03 17.26 -9.09
C ILE A 81 -24.85 16.82 -9.98
N ILE A 82 -25.10 16.27 -11.16
CA ILE A 82 -24.05 15.85 -12.09
C ILE A 82 -23.32 17.09 -12.63
N GLU A 83 -24.02 18.15 -13.02
CA GLU A 83 -23.39 19.41 -13.45
C GLU A 83 -22.57 20.07 -12.33
N ASP A 84 -23.06 20.06 -11.09
CA ASP A 84 -22.29 20.56 -9.93
C ASP A 84 -21.06 19.70 -9.65
N TYR A 85 -21.14 18.37 -9.80
CA TYR A 85 -19.99 17.46 -9.69
C TYR A 85 -18.99 17.61 -10.83
N GLU A 86 -19.47 17.76 -12.07
CA GLU A 86 -18.59 17.98 -13.23
C GLU A 86 -17.93 19.35 -13.20
N ASN A 87 -18.63 20.39 -12.73
CA ASN A 87 -18.06 21.73 -12.55
C ASN A 87 -17.11 21.80 -11.34
N ALA A 88 -17.38 21.09 -10.25
CA ALA A 88 -16.49 21.01 -9.10
C ALA A 88 -15.20 20.24 -9.41
N ASN A 89 -15.26 19.25 -10.32
CA ASN A 89 -14.09 18.49 -10.75
C ASN A 89 -13.36 19.13 -11.94
N LYS A 90 -13.94 20.11 -12.60
CA LYS A 90 -13.31 20.77 -13.75
C LYS A 90 -12.17 21.72 -13.35
N ASP A 91 -12.18 22.18 -12.11
CA ASP A 91 -11.10 23.01 -11.53
C ASP A 91 -10.06 22.19 -10.76
N THR A 92 -10.20 20.84 -10.70
CA THR A 92 -9.25 19.94 -10.01
C THR A 92 -8.47 19.00 -10.93
N ASP A 93 -8.71 19.01 -12.26
CA ASP A 93 -7.93 18.24 -13.25
C ASP A 93 -6.74 19.01 -13.84
N GLU A 94 -6.29 20.12 -13.22
CA GLU A 94 -4.88 20.40 -13.22
C GLU A 94 -4.24 19.44 -12.17
N GLU A 95 -3.99 18.17 -12.54
CA GLU A 95 -2.78 17.51 -12.07
C GLU A 95 -1.66 18.52 -12.35
N GLU A 96 -1.32 19.36 -11.36
CA GLU A 96 0.01 19.90 -11.29
C GLU A 96 0.91 18.65 -11.31
N THR A 97 1.35 18.26 -12.49
CA THR A 97 2.53 17.42 -12.64
C THR A 97 3.66 18.30 -12.12
N ASN A 98 3.72 18.44 -10.79
CA ASN A 98 4.89 18.93 -10.11
C ASN A 98 5.96 17.90 -10.45
N ASP A 99 6.70 18.22 -11.51
CA ASP A 99 7.87 17.45 -11.91
C ASP A 99 8.81 17.53 -10.71
N ILE A 100 8.80 16.46 -9.89
CA ILE A 100 9.57 16.43 -8.65
C ILE A 100 11.03 16.40 -9.05
N ASP A 101 11.71 17.50 -8.85
CA ASP A 101 13.15 17.56 -9.06
C ASP A 101 13.85 16.79 -7.92
N LEU A 102 14.12 15.52 -8.17
CA LEU A 102 14.90 14.69 -7.25
C LEU A 102 16.25 15.30 -6.87
N LYS A 103 16.82 16.16 -7.74
CA LYS A 103 18.08 16.87 -7.44
C LYS A 103 17.92 17.95 -6.38
N SER A 104 16.68 18.32 -6.06
CA SER A 104 16.38 19.21 -4.94
C SER A 104 16.31 18.50 -3.59
N MET A 105 16.47 17.14 -3.56
CA MET A 105 16.35 16.35 -2.35
C MET A 105 17.39 16.79 -1.29
N ARG A 106 16.92 17.02 -0.06
CA ARG A 106 17.76 17.40 1.07
C ARG A 106 18.17 16.19 1.89
N THR A 107 19.33 16.29 2.53
CA THR A 107 19.75 15.32 3.53
C THR A 107 18.73 15.31 4.68
N PRO A 108 18.15 14.13 5.01
CA PRO A 108 17.12 14.04 6.05
C PRO A 108 17.65 14.19 7.49
N LEU A 109 18.96 14.05 7.66
CA LEU A 109 19.64 14.12 8.95
C LEU A 109 21.05 14.69 8.77
N ALA A 110 21.41 15.68 9.57
CA ALA A 110 22.79 16.15 9.64
C ALA A 110 23.67 15.10 10.34
N GLY A 111 24.53 14.45 9.55
CA GLY A 111 25.32 13.32 10.04
C GLY A 111 26.34 12.81 9.06
N GLU A 112 26.91 11.66 9.37
CA GLU A 112 27.91 10.95 8.55
C GLU A 112 27.31 9.64 8.03
N ILE A 113 27.55 9.33 6.75
CA ILE A 113 27.17 8.06 6.16
C ILE A 113 28.01 6.95 6.82
N TYR A 114 27.33 6.09 7.54
CA TYR A 114 27.93 4.96 8.24
C TYR A 114 27.92 3.69 7.39
N ARG A 115 26.81 3.47 6.66
CA ARG A 115 26.66 2.36 5.73
C ARG A 115 26.06 2.85 4.42
N GLU A 116 26.69 2.45 3.33
CA GLU A 116 26.27 2.87 1.99
C GLU A 116 25.19 1.93 1.43
N PHE A 117 24.42 2.45 0.46
CA PHE A 117 23.49 1.68 -0.34
C PHE A 117 24.23 0.64 -1.17
N THR A 118 23.72 -0.60 -1.21
CA THR A 118 24.18 -1.63 -2.15
C THR A 118 23.08 -2.66 -2.44
N MET A 119 22.86 -2.92 -3.73
CA MET A 119 21.98 -3.98 -4.22
C MET A 119 22.78 -5.12 -4.87
N ASP A 120 24.07 -4.91 -5.14
CA ASP A 120 24.94 -5.86 -5.81
C ASP A 120 25.82 -6.63 -4.81
N ASP A 121 26.19 -5.98 -3.71
CA ASP A 121 27.02 -6.56 -2.66
C ASP A 121 26.21 -6.87 -1.40
N LEU A 122 26.58 -7.91 -0.70
CA LEU A 122 25.98 -8.30 0.56
C LEU A 122 26.73 -7.69 1.75
N VAL A 123 26.01 -7.10 2.67
CA VAL A 123 26.48 -6.60 3.96
C VAL A 123 26.10 -7.58 5.05
N TYR A 124 27.04 -7.86 5.98
CA TYR A 124 26.77 -8.72 7.12
C TYR A 124 26.08 -7.93 8.23
N TYR A 125 24.88 -8.37 8.62
CA TYR A 125 24.12 -7.83 9.73
C TYR A 125 24.40 -8.63 10.98
N GLU A 126 25.30 -8.13 11.83
CA GLU A 126 25.79 -8.83 13.02
C GLU A 126 24.65 -9.17 13.99
N SER A 127 23.69 -8.28 14.16
CA SER A 127 22.55 -8.42 15.08
C SER A 127 21.68 -9.64 14.79
N ILE A 128 21.59 -10.05 13.52
CA ILE A 128 20.76 -11.20 13.07
C ILE A 128 21.58 -12.33 12.47
N GLY A 129 22.91 -12.14 12.31
CA GLY A 129 23.82 -13.14 11.76
C GLY A 129 23.62 -13.47 10.28
N GLU A 130 23.13 -12.53 9.47
CA GLU A 130 22.77 -12.75 8.06
C GLU A 130 23.47 -11.77 7.11
N TRP A 131 23.69 -12.24 5.88
CA TRP A 131 24.15 -11.43 4.77
C TRP A 131 22.97 -10.96 3.95
N ARG A 132 22.82 -9.63 3.76
CA ARG A 132 21.72 -9.00 3.01
C ARG A 132 22.24 -7.84 2.18
N VAL A 133 21.48 -7.46 1.13
CA VAL A 133 21.65 -6.16 0.46
C VAL A 133 21.25 -5.03 1.40
N HIS A 134 21.83 -3.84 1.23
CA HIS A 134 21.47 -2.67 2.00
C HIS A 134 20.72 -1.68 1.09
N LYS A 135 19.40 -1.61 1.29
CA LYS A 135 18.44 -0.91 0.39
C LYS A 135 18.44 0.61 0.51
N GLY A 136 19.13 1.15 1.47
CA GLY A 136 19.20 2.58 1.77
C GLY A 136 20.60 3.01 2.16
N VAL A 137 20.68 4.11 2.89
CA VAL A 137 21.90 4.57 3.55
C VAL A 137 21.63 4.72 5.04
N ASP A 138 22.63 4.39 5.87
CA ASP A 138 22.56 4.62 7.30
C ASP A 138 23.35 5.87 7.65
N ILE A 139 22.69 6.81 8.33
CA ILE A 139 23.25 8.12 8.70
C ILE A 139 23.38 8.18 10.20
N LYS A 140 24.60 8.28 10.71
CA LYS A 140 24.86 8.56 12.14
C LYS A 140 24.71 10.03 12.44
N PRO A 141 23.88 10.40 13.44
CA PRO A 141 23.67 11.79 13.79
C PRO A 141 24.96 12.43 14.32
N LYS A 142 25.20 13.70 13.93
CA LYS A 142 26.33 14.47 14.44
C LYS A 142 25.93 15.35 15.60
N ASP A 143 25.00 16.28 15.38
CA ASP A 143 24.65 17.32 16.34
C ASP A 143 23.17 17.27 16.78
N THR A 144 22.30 16.62 16.04
CA THR A 144 20.87 16.55 16.28
C THR A 144 20.32 15.16 15.99
N LEU A 145 19.30 14.75 16.71
CA LEU A 145 18.54 13.53 16.46
C LEU A 145 17.30 13.80 15.59
N LEU A 146 17.05 15.06 15.21
CA LEU A 146 15.88 15.46 14.47
C LEU A 146 16.00 14.99 13.02
N ILE A 147 14.97 14.31 12.56
CA ILE A 147 14.83 13.85 11.18
C ILE A 147 13.87 14.79 10.46
N GLU A 148 14.29 15.25 9.28
CA GLU A 148 13.51 16.11 8.41
C GLU A 148 13.10 15.39 7.15
N SER A 149 11.94 15.76 6.58
CA SER A 149 11.51 15.24 5.29
C SER A 149 12.45 15.67 4.18
N ALA A 150 12.96 14.71 3.41
CA ALA A 150 13.91 14.97 2.32
C ALA A 150 13.28 15.72 1.13
N LEU A 151 11.96 15.53 0.92
CA LEU A 151 11.12 16.18 -0.09
C LEU A 151 9.75 16.52 0.50
N ALA A 152 9.00 17.42 -0.13
CA ALA A 152 7.58 17.63 0.21
C ALA A 152 6.74 16.42 -0.24
N GLY A 153 5.68 16.09 0.50
CA GLY A 153 4.83 14.94 0.16
C GLY A 153 3.73 14.66 1.18
N THR A 154 3.12 13.49 1.07
CA THR A 154 2.08 13.01 1.99
C THR A 154 2.56 11.78 2.73
N VAL A 155 2.38 11.73 4.04
CA VAL A 155 2.73 10.56 4.85
C VAL A 155 1.83 9.39 4.47
N GLU A 156 2.40 8.39 3.80
CA GLU A 156 1.68 7.18 3.37
C GLU A 156 1.47 6.21 4.52
N SER A 157 2.50 6.00 5.34
CA SER A 157 2.41 5.10 6.49
C SER A 157 3.32 5.51 7.63
N VAL A 158 2.89 5.16 8.85
CA VAL A 158 3.69 5.21 10.09
C VAL A 158 3.48 3.88 10.78
N ASN A 159 4.52 3.05 10.83
CA ASN A 159 4.47 1.71 11.38
C ASN A 159 5.55 1.51 12.45
N THR A 160 5.35 0.53 13.33
CA THR A 160 6.39 0.12 14.27
C THR A 160 6.49 -1.41 14.24
N SER A 161 7.71 -1.91 14.03
CA SER A 161 8.03 -3.32 14.07
C SER A 161 9.24 -3.56 14.96
N GLU A 162 9.41 -4.78 15.45
CA GLU A 162 10.63 -5.17 16.17
C GLU A 162 11.85 -5.16 15.25
N LEU A 163 11.67 -5.50 13.97
CA LEU A 163 12.77 -5.66 13.03
C LEU A 163 13.36 -4.31 12.59
N THR A 164 12.50 -3.35 12.19
CA THR A 164 12.91 -2.06 11.59
C THR A 164 12.73 -0.86 12.52
N GLY A 165 12.15 -1.08 13.71
CA GLY A 165 11.80 0.00 14.63
C GLY A 165 10.56 0.79 14.18
N THR A 166 10.47 2.06 14.57
CA THR A 166 9.46 2.97 14.02
C THR A 166 9.90 3.45 12.64
N GLU A 167 8.97 3.40 11.68
CA GLU A 167 9.18 3.67 10.27
C GLU A 167 8.14 4.64 9.75
N ILE A 168 8.57 5.60 8.93
CA ILE A 168 7.72 6.55 8.21
C ILE A 168 7.97 6.36 6.72
N VAL A 169 6.90 6.25 5.92
CA VAL A 169 6.96 6.29 4.46
C VAL A 169 6.24 7.55 4.00
N ILE A 170 6.88 8.33 3.14
CA ILE A 170 6.32 9.54 2.54
C ILE A 170 6.24 9.32 1.04
N ASP A 171 5.04 9.52 0.49
CA ASP A 171 4.77 9.55 -0.95
C ASP A 171 4.91 10.99 -1.45
N HIS A 172 5.80 11.18 -2.40
CA HIS A 172 6.06 12.48 -3.01
C HIS A 172 5.34 12.67 -4.34
N GLY A 173 4.57 11.67 -4.82
CA GLY A 173 4.02 11.62 -6.17
C GLY A 173 5.01 11.05 -7.20
N ASN A 174 4.58 10.94 -8.46
CA ASN A 174 5.41 10.45 -9.59
C ASN A 174 6.12 9.11 -9.30
N ASN A 175 5.50 8.20 -8.50
CA ASN A 175 6.07 6.93 -8.03
C ASN A 175 7.38 7.08 -7.23
N ILE A 176 7.57 8.23 -6.57
CA ILE A 176 8.72 8.53 -5.72
C ILE A 176 8.29 8.45 -4.26
N LYS A 177 9.00 7.65 -3.47
CA LYS A 177 8.78 7.53 -2.02
C LYS A 177 10.10 7.58 -1.28
N THR A 178 10.05 8.10 -0.06
CA THR A 178 11.16 7.97 0.91
C THR A 178 10.71 7.20 2.12
N LEU A 179 11.62 6.40 2.67
CA LEU A 179 11.42 5.60 3.86
C LEU A 179 12.47 6.01 4.90
N TYR A 180 12.00 6.23 6.12
CA TYR A 180 12.79 6.59 7.29
C TYR A 180 12.55 5.55 8.36
N SER A 181 13.55 4.81 8.79
CA SER A 181 13.39 3.78 9.83
C SER A 181 14.43 3.88 10.94
N ASN A 182 14.32 2.99 11.93
CA ASN A 182 15.09 3.02 13.16
C ASN A 182 14.80 4.24 14.04
N LEU A 183 13.57 4.82 13.94
CA LEU A 183 13.16 5.99 14.70
C LEU A 183 12.71 5.60 16.11
N VAL A 184 13.01 6.48 17.09
CA VAL A 184 12.42 6.36 18.45
C VAL A 184 11.00 6.91 18.49
N SER A 185 10.69 7.88 17.63
CA SER A 185 9.36 8.48 17.55
C SER A 185 9.09 9.09 16.18
N ALA A 186 7.83 9.03 15.75
CA ALA A 186 7.29 9.81 14.65
C ALA A 186 6.56 11.03 15.20
N SER A 187 6.73 12.18 14.56
CA SER A 187 6.03 13.45 14.90
C SER A 187 4.90 13.76 13.94
N VAL A 188 4.67 12.89 12.97
CA VAL A 188 3.66 13.01 11.90
C VAL A 188 2.74 11.80 11.90
N LYS A 189 1.61 11.90 11.20
CA LYS A 189 0.59 10.84 11.08
C LYS A 189 0.22 10.58 9.63
N VAL A 190 -0.32 9.41 9.36
CA VAL A 190 -0.81 9.00 8.03
C VAL A 190 -1.80 10.01 7.47
N GLY A 191 -1.61 10.39 6.20
CA GLY A 191 -2.39 11.39 5.48
C GLY A 191 -1.95 12.83 5.72
N GLU A 192 -0.96 13.09 6.59
CA GLU A 192 -0.42 14.44 6.80
C GLU A 192 0.46 14.87 5.62
N GLN A 193 0.23 16.10 5.14
CA GLN A 193 1.12 16.72 4.15
C GLN A 193 2.32 17.33 4.87
N VAL A 194 3.51 17.03 4.40
CA VAL A 194 4.77 17.53 4.93
C VAL A 194 5.51 18.34 3.89
N GLN A 195 6.17 19.40 4.35
CA GLN A 195 7.06 20.19 3.51
C GLN A 195 8.48 19.60 3.55
N GLN A 196 9.27 19.86 2.50
CA GLN A 196 10.70 19.57 2.53
C GLN A 196 11.38 20.31 3.70
N GLY A 197 12.19 19.58 4.49
CA GLY A 197 12.83 20.12 5.69
C GLY A 197 11.92 20.19 6.92
N GLN A 198 10.66 19.74 6.83
CA GLN A 198 9.79 19.63 7.99
C GLN A 198 10.26 18.50 8.90
N ALA A 199 10.30 18.76 10.21
CA ALA A 199 10.59 17.74 11.22
C ALA A 199 9.51 16.64 11.22
N ILE A 200 9.91 15.38 11.06
CA ILE A 200 9.01 14.22 10.99
C ILE A 200 9.23 13.20 12.09
N GLY A 201 10.36 13.23 12.80
CA GLY A 201 10.65 12.29 13.87
C GLY A 201 12.04 12.48 14.47
N ASN A 202 12.44 11.49 15.28
CA ASN A 202 13.76 11.49 15.91
C ASN A 202 14.46 10.14 15.71
N VAL A 203 15.77 10.21 15.48
CA VAL A 203 16.65 9.03 15.40
C VAL A 203 16.53 8.20 16.66
N GLY A 204 16.48 6.89 16.50
CA GLY A 204 16.43 5.92 17.57
C GLY A 204 17.52 4.85 17.47
N LYS A 205 17.30 3.81 18.25
CA LYS A 205 18.00 2.54 18.24
C LYS A 205 16.96 1.44 18.45
N THR A 206 15.94 1.44 17.61
CA THR A 206 14.74 0.63 17.80
C THR A 206 14.68 -0.57 16.86
N ALA A 207 15.46 -0.56 15.78
CA ALA A 207 15.57 -1.66 14.81
C ALA A 207 16.43 -2.80 15.35
N SER A 208 15.86 -4.00 15.53
CA SER A 208 16.62 -5.16 15.98
C SER A 208 17.60 -5.66 14.92
N ILE A 209 17.30 -5.47 13.64
CA ILE A 209 18.19 -5.88 12.54
C ILE A 209 19.53 -5.16 12.57
N GLU A 210 19.60 -3.96 13.14
CA GLU A 210 20.78 -3.08 13.21
C GLU A 210 21.13 -2.69 14.64
N ALA A 211 20.72 -3.50 15.61
CA ALA A 211 20.89 -3.19 17.02
C ALA A 211 22.37 -3.03 17.43
N SER A 212 23.31 -3.68 16.74
CA SER A 212 24.76 -3.56 16.96
C SER A 212 25.34 -2.21 16.51
N ASP A 213 24.67 -1.50 15.59
CA ASP A 213 25.23 -0.33 14.91
C ASP A 213 25.05 0.99 15.67
N GLY A 214 24.27 0.95 16.76
CA GLY A 214 23.97 2.12 17.57
C GLY A 214 22.86 2.98 16.99
N ALA A 215 22.74 4.22 17.46
CA ALA A 215 21.72 5.16 16.98
C ALA A 215 22.11 5.66 15.59
N HIS A 216 21.20 5.50 14.60
CA HIS A 216 21.34 5.98 13.22
C HIS A 216 19.95 6.09 12.59
N LEU A 217 19.86 6.82 11.49
CA LEU A 217 18.73 6.83 10.58
C LEU A 217 19.03 5.86 9.44
N HIS A 218 18.16 4.87 9.21
CA HIS A 218 18.13 4.14 7.95
C HIS A 218 17.18 4.87 6.99
N PHE A 219 17.71 5.27 5.82
CA PHE A 219 17.02 6.11 4.83
C PHE A 219 17.04 5.45 3.45
N GLU A 220 15.84 5.20 2.88
CA GLU A 220 15.68 4.64 1.54
C GLU A 220 15.02 5.66 0.60
N LEU A 221 15.43 5.66 -0.67
CA LEU A 221 14.75 6.30 -1.80
C LEU A 221 14.21 5.22 -2.72
N ILE A 222 12.92 5.31 -3.03
CA ILE A 222 12.21 4.35 -3.89
C ILE A 222 11.66 5.11 -5.09
N VAL A 223 12.08 4.72 -6.29
CA VAL A 223 11.63 5.30 -7.57
C VAL A 223 11.08 4.16 -8.43
N ASP A 224 9.86 4.30 -8.92
CA ASP A 224 9.15 3.28 -9.70
C ASP A 224 9.16 1.89 -9.02
N GLY A 225 8.99 1.89 -7.70
CA GLY A 225 8.96 0.68 -6.87
C GLY A 225 10.31 -0.01 -6.67
N LYS A 226 11.42 0.64 -7.02
CA LYS A 226 12.79 0.11 -6.86
C LYS A 226 13.59 1.00 -5.92
N ASN A 227 14.34 0.39 -5.02
CA ASN A 227 15.32 1.10 -4.23
C ASN A 227 16.47 1.59 -5.13
N VAL A 228 16.82 2.87 -4.99
CA VAL A 228 17.94 3.53 -5.68
C VAL A 228 18.84 4.18 -4.64
N ASN A 229 20.10 4.43 -5.02
CA ASN A 229 21.04 5.06 -4.11
C ASN A 229 20.62 6.50 -3.79
N PRO A 230 20.25 6.85 -2.53
CA PRO A 230 19.84 8.20 -2.18
C PRO A 230 20.95 9.24 -2.41
N MET A 231 22.22 8.82 -2.32
CA MET A 231 23.37 9.71 -2.45
C MET A 231 23.58 10.26 -3.86
N ASP A 232 22.92 9.66 -4.88
CA ASP A 232 22.95 10.17 -6.26
C ASP A 232 22.07 11.42 -6.43
N TYR A 233 21.22 11.73 -5.43
CA TYR A 233 20.21 12.80 -5.48
C TYR A 233 20.34 13.83 -4.35
N ILE A 234 21.00 13.50 -3.25
CA ILE A 234 21.25 14.42 -2.13
C ILE A 234 22.43 15.35 -2.49
N ASN A 235 22.21 16.66 -2.32
CA ASN A 235 23.24 17.70 -2.48
C ASN A 235 23.74 18.19 -1.12
#